data_67bdc25aa8aeb4bd0f6ea8801c33850b
#
_entry.id   67bdc25aa8aeb4bd0f6ea8801c33850b
#
_cell.length_a   1.000
_cell.length_b   1.000
_cell.length_c   1.000
_cell.angle_alpha   90.00
_cell.angle_beta   90.00
_cell.angle_gamma   90.00
#
_symmetry.space_group_name_H-M   'P 1'
#
loop_
_entity.id
_entity.type
_entity.pdbx_description
1 polymer ?
#
loop_
_entity_poly.entity_id
_entity_poly.type
_entity_poly.pdbx_seq_one_letter_code
_entity_poly.pdbx_strand_id
1 'polypeptide(L)'
;MTPQVDSISSDSELPDTTEVVVIGGGIIGVATALTLAERGIAVVLCEKGIIAGEQSCRNWGWVRQQGRDHRELPLMVESTRLWEAMDTRVGCATGFVQCGVLYLEKTERDIAARETWLEHARPFGVDSCLISGTQANALLPGSTEHWAGALYTRSDGRAEPAIAAPAMARAAQAKGAIVLENTAVRGIETTAGAISTVVTEKGSIKCSSVVLAGGMWSGLFCKSIDLTLPQLGVISSVLRTRPMPNGPELSASGAGFSFRKRLDGGYSIAESRGPTIAEIVPNSFRFGKIFLPLAWLARAHLRPRLSRRFLDEWQQSRRWSLDGISPFEATRILNPAPLSGVLDRVRKSLADTFPFFKQLEVAESWAGLIDATPDAIPVISGVDTLPGLFLATGFSGHGFGIGPAAGQLAADLVTGNTPLVDPAPFRFSRFSDGTPIRPVVAP
;
A
#
# COMPACT_ATOMS: atom_id res chain seq x y z
N MET A 1 13.61 -12.37 6.39
CA MET A 1 14.26 -12.25 5.07
C MET A 1 13.51 -11.19 4.27
N THR A 2 14.12 -10.56 3.28
CA THR A 2 13.41 -9.68 2.34
C THR A 2 12.73 -10.56 1.29
N PRO A 3 11.43 -10.40 1.01
CA PRO A 3 10.79 -11.14 -0.07
C PRO A 3 11.53 -10.92 -1.38
N GLN A 4 11.69 -11.99 -2.15
CA GLN A 4 12.29 -11.89 -3.48
C GLN A 4 11.33 -11.14 -4.41
N VAL A 5 11.85 -10.18 -5.15
CA VAL A 5 11.12 -9.36 -6.13
C VAL A 5 11.76 -9.57 -7.49
N ASP A 6 10.96 -9.58 -8.54
CA ASP A 6 11.48 -9.60 -9.91
C ASP A 6 12.39 -8.40 -10.16
N SER A 7 13.53 -8.65 -10.75
CA SER A 7 14.46 -7.58 -11.12
C SER A 7 13.98 -6.82 -12.35
N ILE A 8 14.33 -5.56 -12.38
CA ILE A 8 14.27 -4.75 -13.61
C ILE A 8 15.68 -4.43 -14.08
N SER A 9 15.83 -4.04 -15.33
CA SER A 9 17.06 -3.42 -15.82
C SER A 9 16.97 -1.92 -15.50
N SER A 10 17.65 -1.47 -14.45
CA SER A 10 17.70 -0.05 -14.13
C SER A 10 18.41 0.72 -15.22
N ASP A 11 17.86 1.89 -15.57
CA ASP A 11 18.58 2.82 -16.43
C ASP A 11 19.84 3.33 -15.72
N SER A 12 20.87 3.67 -16.49
CA SER A 12 22.17 4.06 -15.95
C SER A 12 22.42 5.56 -15.96
N GLU A 13 21.78 6.27 -16.90
CA GLU A 13 22.02 7.69 -17.12
C GLU A 13 21.02 8.55 -16.38
N LEU A 14 21.52 9.54 -15.65
CA LEU A 14 20.71 10.56 -15.01
C LEU A 14 20.51 11.69 -16.03
N PRO A 15 19.28 12.00 -16.46
CA PRO A 15 19.06 13.09 -17.41
C PRO A 15 19.21 14.47 -16.71
N ASP A 16 19.66 15.46 -17.44
CA ASP A 16 19.74 16.83 -16.94
C ASP A 16 18.37 17.47 -16.69
N THR A 17 17.36 17.06 -17.46
CA THR A 17 16.00 17.63 -17.41
C THR A 17 14.92 16.58 -17.65
N THR A 18 13.76 16.79 -17.05
CA THR A 18 12.51 16.04 -17.29
C THR A 18 11.30 16.92 -16.97
N GLU A 19 10.09 16.54 -17.34
CA GLU A 19 8.89 17.25 -16.90
C GLU A 19 8.52 16.86 -15.46
N VAL A 20 8.53 15.55 -15.15
CA VAL A 20 8.13 15.03 -13.85
C VAL A 20 9.18 14.09 -13.27
N VAL A 21 9.51 14.30 -12.00
CA VAL A 21 10.28 13.31 -11.21
C VAL A 21 9.34 12.61 -10.24
N VAL A 22 9.32 11.28 -10.29
CA VAL A 22 8.60 10.44 -9.30
C VAL A 22 9.60 9.91 -8.28
N ILE A 23 9.38 10.19 -7.01
CA ILE A 23 10.24 9.76 -5.89
C ILE A 23 9.62 8.54 -5.23
N GLY A 24 10.24 7.36 -5.42
CA GLY A 24 9.83 6.09 -4.85
C GLY A 24 9.29 5.11 -5.87
N GLY A 25 9.90 3.93 -5.92
CA GLY A 25 9.60 2.82 -6.84
C GLY A 25 8.59 1.79 -6.28
N GLY A 26 7.74 2.19 -5.34
CA GLY A 26 6.59 1.38 -4.91
C GLY A 26 5.51 1.34 -5.99
N ILE A 27 4.47 0.51 -5.78
CA ILE A 27 3.37 0.33 -6.76
C ILE A 27 2.72 1.65 -7.17
N ILE A 28 2.61 2.61 -6.25
CA ILE A 28 2.04 3.94 -6.54
C ILE A 28 2.94 4.71 -7.51
N GLY A 29 4.24 4.78 -7.21
CA GLY A 29 5.19 5.51 -8.05
C GLY A 29 5.32 4.89 -9.44
N VAL A 30 5.42 3.56 -9.55
CA VAL A 30 5.51 2.90 -10.86
C VAL A 30 4.22 3.03 -11.67
N ALA A 31 3.05 2.98 -11.04
CA ALA A 31 1.77 3.21 -11.71
C ALA A 31 1.62 4.68 -12.18
N THR A 32 2.14 5.63 -11.39
CA THR A 32 2.21 7.05 -11.79
C THR A 32 3.13 7.22 -13.00
N ALA A 33 4.36 6.69 -12.92
CA ALA A 33 5.34 6.79 -14.01
C ALA A 33 4.83 6.11 -15.30
N LEU A 34 4.21 4.93 -15.20
CA LEU A 34 3.61 4.24 -16.34
C LEU A 34 2.53 5.12 -17.00
N THR A 35 1.62 5.68 -16.20
CA THR A 35 0.53 6.51 -16.73
C THR A 35 1.05 7.80 -17.38
N LEU A 36 2.07 8.45 -16.80
CA LEU A 36 2.71 9.64 -17.37
C LEU A 36 3.41 9.29 -18.70
N ALA A 37 4.18 8.20 -18.74
CA ALA A 37 4.90 7.77 -19.95
C ALA A 37 3.93 7.38 -21.08
N GLU A 38 2.81 6.71 -20.79
CA GLU A 38 1.76 6.40 -21.77
C GLU A 38 1.12 7.66 -22.38
N ARG A 39 1.16 8.79 -21.65
CA ARG A 39 0.69 10.10 -22.14
C ARG A 39 1.77 10.89 -22.87
N GLY A 40 2.97 10.34 -23.02
CA GLY A 40 4.09 11.01 -23.67
C GLY A 40 4.74 12.09 -22.80
N ILE A 41 4.48 12.12 -21.48
CA ILE A 41 5.10 13.04 -20.53
C ILE A 41 6.48 12.50 -20.15
N ALA A 42 7.51 13.33 -20.27
CA ALA A 42 8.85 12.96 -19.87
C ALA A 42 8.91 12.75 -18.34
N VAL A 43 9.23 11.53 -17.90
CA VAL A 43 9.22 11.15 -16.50
C VAL A 43 10.47 10.37 -16.12
N VAL A 44 11.03 10.72 -14.96
CA VAL A 44 12.11 9.99 -14.29
C VAL A 44 11.59 9.47 -12.96
N LEU A 45 11.68 8.17 -12.74
CA LEU A 45 11.40 7.55 -11.46
C LEU A 45 12.72 7.26 -10.74
N CYS A 46 12.88 7.80 -9.53
CA CYS A 46 14.04 7.58 -8.67
C CYS A 46 13.63 6.70 -7.47
N GLU A 47 14.24 5.52 -7.36
CA GLU A 47 14.08 4.59 -6.23
C GLU A 47 15.41 4.47 -5.47
N LYS A 48 15.38 4.70 -4.16
CA LYS A 48 16.58 4.63 -3.30
C LYS A 48 17.17 3.22 -3.16
N GLY A 49 16.34 2.21 -3.31
CA GLY A 49 16.71 0.80 -3.27
C GLY A 49 16.38 0.12 -4.59
N ILE A 50 15.48 -0.86 -4.55
CA ILE A 50 14.97 -1.58 -5.71
C ILE A 50 13.48 -1.37 -5.87
N ILE A 51 12.97 -1.50 -7.07
CA ILE A 51 11.53 -1.41 -7.36
C ILE A 51 10.78 -2.41 -6.48
N ALA A 52 9.68 -1.93 -5.85
CA ALA A 52 8.85 -2.68 -4.92
C ALA A 52 9.55 -3.21 -3.65
N GLY A 53 10.78 -2.83 -3.34
CA GLY A 53 11.62 -3.41 -2.27
C GLY A 53 11.07 -3.33 -0.85
N GLU A 54 10.09 -2.45 -0.59
CA GLU A 54 9.49 -2.28 0.73
C GLU A 54 8.02 -2.74 0.77
N GLN A 55 7.05 -1.88 1.12
CA GLN A 55 5.64 -2.25 1.34
C GLN A 55 5.01 -2.98 0.14
N SER A 56 5.39 -2.59 -1.08
CA SER A 56 4.75 -3.08 -2.31
C SER A 56 4.99 -4.57 -2.57
N CYS A 57 6.07 -5.19 -2.08
CA CYS A 57 6.28 -6.64 -2.17
C CYS A 57 5.89 -7.39 -0.89
N ARG A 58 5.61 -6.67 0.21
CA ARG A 58 5.42 -7.25 1.55
C ARG A 58 3.96 -7.39 1.95
N ASN A 59 3.05 -6.94 1.11
CA ASN A 59 1.61 -7.02 1.34
C ASN A 59 1.05 -8.43 1.04
N TRP A 60 -0.24 -8.60 1.28
CA TRP A 60 -0.93 -9.88 1.09
C TRP A 60 -1.21 -10.20 -0.39
N GLY A 61 -1.18 -9.21 -1.28
CA GLY A 61 -1.50 -9.36 -2.70
C GLY A 61 -2.99 -9.34 -2.99
N TRP A 62 -3.81 -8.78 -2.13
CA TRP A 62 -5.24 -8.63 -2.35
C TRP A 62 -5.56 -7.41 -3.20
N VAL A 63 -6.42 -7.62 -4.18
CA VAL A 63 -7.09 -6.58 -4.97
C VAL A 63 -8.56 -6.64 -4.59
N ARG A 64 -9.00 -5.77 -3.68
CA ARG A 64 -10.34 -5.90 -3.08
C ARG A 64 -11.01 -4.54 -2.87
N GLN A 65 -12.30 -4.50 -3.20
CA GLN A 65 -13.24 -3.42 -2.90
C GLN A 65 -13.85 -3.61 -1.51
N GLN A 66 -14.07 -4.87 -1.15
CA GLN A 66 -14.72 -5.29 0.09
C GLN A 66 -14.09 -4.66 1.33
N GLY A 67 -14.93 -4.07 2.21
CA GLY A 67 -14.48 -3.49 3.47
C GLY A 67 -13.64 -2.23 3.33
N ARG A 68 -13.71 -1.49 2.21
CA ARG A 68 -13.06 -0.19 2.04
C ARG A 68 -13.88 0.92 2.68
N ASP A 69 -13.20 1.98 3.09
CA ASP A 69 -13.85 3.25 3.42
C ASP A 69 -14.61 3.77 2.18
N HIS A 70 -15.82 4.28 2.38
CA HIS A 70 -16.65 4.80 1.30
C HIS A 70 -15.96 5.90 0.47
N ARG A 71 -15.03 6.65 1.08
CA ARG A 71 -14.23 7.67 0.40
C ARG A 71 -13.20 7.08 -0.58
N GLU A 72 -12.73 5.85 -0.31
CA GLU A 72 -11.78 5.13 -1.18
C GLU A 72 -12.50 4.29 -2.25
N LEU A 73 -13.78 3.95 -2.06
CA LEU A 73 -14.50 3.05 -2.95
C LEU A 73 -14.48 3.48 -4.42
N PRO A 74 -14.74 4.76 -4.79
CA PRO A 74 -14.66 5.19 -6.18
C PRO A 74 -13.31 4.87 -6.81
N LEU A 75 -12.23 5.19 -6.09
CA LEU A 75 -10.86 4.94 -6.55
C LEU A 75 -10.55 3.43 -6.62
N MET A 76 -11.07 2.63 -5.68
CA MET A 76 -10.85 1.18 -5.71
C MET A 76 -11.64 0.50 -6.83
N VAL A 77 -12.86 0.93 -7.13
CA VAL A 77 -13.65 0.42 -8.26
C VAL A 77 -12.91 0.64 -9.57
N GLU A 78 -12.40 1.85 -9.81
CA GLU A 78 -11.57 2.13 -10.99
C GLU A 78 -10.28 1.32 -10.99
N SER A 79 -9.66 1.12 -9.81
CA SER A 79 -8.47 0.29 -9.71
C SER A 79 -8.73 -1.16 -10.08
N THR A 80 -9.88 -1.72 -9.72
CA THR A 80 -10.26 -3.09 -10.12
C THR A 80 -10.36 -3.22 -11.65
N ARG A 81 -10.97 -2.25 -12.33
CA ARG A 81 -11.02 -2.22 -13.80
C ARG A 81 -9.61 -2.14 -14.42
N LEU A 82 -8.73 -1.34 -13.81
CA LEU A 82 -7.34 -1.25 -14.28
C LEU A 82 -6.58 -2.57 -14.05
N TRP A 83 -6.84 -3.28 -12.94
CA TRP A 83 -6.25 -4.59 -12.70
C TRP A 83 -6.70 -5.65 -13.71
N GLU A 84 -7.98 -5.66 -14.09
CA GLU A 84 -8.52 -6.57 -15.12
C GLU A 84 -7.80 -6.42 -16.48
N ALA A 85 -7.41 -5.20 -16.83
CA ALA A 85 -6.69 -4.91 -18.04
C ALA A 85 -5.16 -4.91 -17.90
N MET A 86 -4.63 -5.12 -16.68
CA MET A 86 -3.23 -4.83 -16.37
C MET A 86 -2.24 -5.70 -17.13
N ASP A 87 -2.50 -6.99 -17.25
CA ASP A 87 -1.60 -7.91 -17.98
C ASP A 87 -1.45 -7.48 -19.47
N THR A 88 -2.54 -7.06 -20.08
CA THR A 88 -2.52 -6.51 -21.44
C THR A 88 -1.79 -5.16 -21.50
N ARG A 89 -2.05 -4.28 -20.51
CA ARG A 89 -1.45 -2.94 -20.43
C ARG A 89 0.07 -3.01 -20.29
N VAL A 90 0.58 -3.94 -19.48
CA VAL A 90 2.03 -4.07 -19.22
C VAL A 90 2.73 -5.10 -20.13
N GLY A 91 1.96 -5.85 -20.93
CA GLY A 91 2.48 -6.84 -21.85
C GLY A 91 3.03 -8.12 -21.22
N CYS A 92 2.75 -8.37 -19.94
CA CYS A 92 3.15 -9.58 -19.24
C CYS A 92 2.24 -9.84 -18.03
N ALA A 93 2.32 -11.07 -17.46
CA ALA A 93 1.51 -11.45 -16.32
C ALA A 93 1.89 -10.66 -15.06
N THR A 94 0.90 -10.07 -14.39
CA THR A 94 1.02 -9.48 -13.06
C THR A 94 0.59 -10.43 -11.95
N GLY A 95 0.08 -11.57 -12.34
CA GLY A 95 -0.51 -12.56 -11.44
C GLY A 95 -1.90 -12.15 -10.95
N PHE A 96 -2.56 -11.22 -11.62
CA PHE A 96 -3.94 -10.86 -11.30
C PHE A 96 -4.88 -12.01 -11.65
N VAL A 97 -5.71 -12.36 -10.67
CA VAL A 97 -6.78 -13.35 -10.81
C VAL A 97 -8.00 -12.84 -10.06
N GLN A 98 -9.09 -12.66 -10.75
CA GLN A 98 -10.40 -12.42 -10.15
C GLN A 98 -10.92 -13.73 -9.55
N CYS A 99 -10.67 -13.92 -8.25
CA CYS A 99 -10.96 -15.19 -7.57
C CYS A 99 -12.10 -15.07 -6.54
N GLY A 100 -12.58 -13.87 -6.29
CA GLY A 100 -13.48 -13.56 -5.19
C GLY A 100 -12.78 -13.46 -3.84
N VAL A 101 -13.39 -12.68 -2.94
CA VAL A 101 -12.94 -12.53 -1.54
C VAL A 101 -14.11 -12.81 -0.61
N LEU A 102 -13.85 -13.64 0.43
CA LEU A 102 -14.79 -13.97 1.49
C LEU A 102 -14.33 -13.37 2.82
N TYR A 103 -15.22 -12.65 3.50
CA TYR A 103 -15.10 -12.33 4.92
C TYR A 103 -16.07 -13.21 5.71
N LEU A 104 -15.51 -14.22 6.38
CA LEU A 104 -16.24 -15.23 7.14
C LEU A 104 -16.63 -14.69 8.52
N GLU A 105 -17.91 -14.77 8.86
CA GLU A 105 -18.46 -14.23 10.08
C GLU A 105 -19.06 -15.33 10.96
N LYS A 106 -18.71 -15.30 12.27
CA LYS A 106 -19.18 -16.30 13.25
C LYS A 106 -20.48 -15.92 13.93
N THR A 107 -20.84 -14.63 13.94
CA THR A 107 -22.01 -14.14 14.68
C THR A 107 -22.91 -13.27 13.81
N GLU A 108 -24.21 -13.27 14.16
CA GLU A 108 -25.18 -12.36 13.52
C GLU A 108 -24.83 -10.88 13.72
N ARG A 109 -24.16 -10.54 14.81
CA ARG A 109 -23.67 -9.17 15.06
C ARG A 109 -22.65 -8.76 13.99
N ASP A 110 -21.74 -9.68 13.63
CA ASP A 110 -20.74 -9.40 12.62
C ASP A 110 -21.38 -9.26 11.23
N ILE A 111 -22.40 -10.10 10.94
CA ILE A 111 -23.21 -9.99 9.71
C ILE A 111 -23.91 -8.62 9.63
N ALA A 112 -24.53 -8.16 10.70
CA ALA A 112 -25.18 -6.83 10.75
C ALA A 112 -24.19 -5.69 10.48
N ALA A 113 -22.95 -5.80 10.98
CA ALA A 113 -21.90 -4.82 10.68
C ALA A 113 -21.54 -4.82 9.18
N ARG A 114 -21.52 -6.00 8.53
CA ARG A 114 -21.32 -6.10 7.08
C ARG A 114 -22.48 -5.53 6.27
N GLU A 115 -23.70 -5.73 6.74
CA GLU A 115 -24.89 -5.14 6.11
C GLU A 115 -24.83 -3.61 6.12
N THR A 116 -24.48 -3.02 7.25
CA THR A 116 -24.25 -1.56 7.36
C THR A 116 -23.19 -1.08 6.36
N TRP A 117 -22.08 -1.81 6.20
CA TRP A 117 -21.09 -1.47 5.19
C TRP A 117 -21.63 -1.57 3.77
N LEU A 118 -22.42 -2.61 3.45
CA LEU A 118 -23.03 -2.78 2.13
C LEU A 118 -23.94 -1.62 1.74
N GLU A 119 -24.71 -1.06 2.68
CA GLU A 119 -25.55 0.11 2.42
C GLU A 119 -24.73 1.27 1.88
N HIS A 120 -23.53 1.48 2.42
CA HIS A 120 -22.60 2.51 1.95
C HIS A 120 -21.90 2.15 0.64
N ALA A 121 -21.73 0.86 0.34
CA ALA A 121 -21.01 0.39 -0.85
C ALA A 121 -21.89 0.30 -2.10
N ARG A 122 -23.19 0.02 -1.96
CA ARG A 122 -24.15 -0.12 -3.07
C ARG A 122 -24.14 1.05 -4.07
N PRO A 123 -24.09 2.33 -3.66
CA PRO A 123 -24.08 3.45 -4.61
C PRO A 123 -22.88 3.44 -5.58
N PHE A 124 -21.80 2.73 -5.25
CA PHE A 124 -20.58 2.66 -6.05
C PHE A 124 -20.55 1.45 -7.01
N GLY A 125 -21.67 0.67 -7.07
CA GLY A 125 -21.78 -0.46 -8.00
C GLY A 125 -20.90 -1.67 -7.63
N VAL A 126 -20.52 -1.80 -6.36
CA VAL A 126 -19.77 -2.97 -5.87
C VAL A 126 -20.68 -4.19 -5.83
N ASP A 127 -20.23 -5.33 -6.35
CA ASP A 127 -21.01 -6.59 -6.43
C ASP A 127 -20.96 -7.41 -5.14
N SER A 128 -20.63 -6.80 -4.01
CA SER A 128 -20.61 -7.43 -2.71
C SER A 128 -22.01 -7.84 -2.26
N CYS A 129 -22.14 -9.02 -1.67
CA CYS A 129 -23.40 -9.53 -1.10
C CYS A 129 -23.14 -10.32 0.18
N LEU A 130 -24.14 -10.34 1.05
CA LEU A 130 -24.17 -11.28 2.17
C LEU A 130 -24.65 -12.65 1.67
N ILE A 131 -23.94 -13.68 2.11
CA ILE A 131 -24.30 -15.07 1.83
C ILE A 131 -24.43 -15.84 3.14
N SER A 132 -25.26 -16.88 3.16
CA SER A 132 -25.46 -17.75 4.33
C SER A 132 -24.19 -18.57 4.65
N GLY A 133 -24.10 -19.08 5.87
CA GLY A 133 -23.01 -19.99 6.25
C GLY A 133 -22.95 -21.24 5.39
N THR A 134 -24.10 -21.77 4.96
CA THR A 134 -24.16 -22.91 4.01
C THR A 134 -23.55 -22.56 2.66
N GLN A 135 -23.85 -21.37 2.12
CA GLN A 135 -23.26 -20.90 0.86
C GLN A 135 -21.76 -20.62 1.00
N ALA A 136 -21.34 -20.04 2.15
CA ALA A 136 -19.93 -19.83 2.44
C ALA A 136 -19.14 -21.14 2.49
N ASN A 137 -19.70 -22.17 3.13
CA ASN A 137 -19.12 -23.52 3.17
C ASN A 137 -19.09 -24.21 1.79
N ALA A 138 -20.03 -23.92 0.92
CA ALA A 138 -20.02 -24.43 -0.45
C ALA A 138 -18.90 -23.81 -1.28
N LEU A 139 -18.64 -22.50 -1.11
CA LEU A 139 -17.55 -21.77 -1.78
C LEU A 139 -16.18 -22.10 -1.20
N LEU A 140 -16.10 -22.33 0.10
CA LEU A 140 -14.87 -22.61 0.84
C LEU A 140 -15.06 -23.83 1.75
N PRO A 141 -15.03 -25.05 1.19
CA PRO A 141 -15.30 -26.27 1.95
C PRO A 141 -14.16 -26.63 2.90
N GLY A 142 -14.47 -27.50 3.86
CA GLY A 142 -13.51 -28.08 4.78
C GLY A 142 -13.26 -27.28 6.07
N SER A 143 -14.11 -26.28 6.36
CA SER A 143 -14.11 -25.60 7.65
C SER A 143 -14.65 -26.52 8.76
N THR A 144 -13.98 -26.47 9.93
CA THR A 144 -14.49 -27.10 11.17
C THR A 144 -15.41 -26.15 11.94
N GLU A 145 -15.46 -24.88 11.52
CA GLU A 145 -16.27 -23.84 12.16
C GLU A 145 -17.65 -23.74 11.54
N HIS A 146 -18.61 -23.35 12.36
CA HIS A 146 -19.92 -22.95 11.88
C HIS A 146 -19.94 -21.44 11.62
N TRP A 147 -20.26 -21.06 10.38
CA TRP A 147 -20.36 -19.66 9.98
C TRP A 147 -21.83 -19.19 10.04
N ALA A 148 -22.08 -18.06 10.68
CA ALA A 148 -23.36 -17.37 10.56
C ALA A 148 -23.60 -16.90 9.12
N GLY A 149 -22.54 -16.50 8.43
CA GLY A 149 -22.55 -16.09 7.03
C GLY A 149 -21.21 -15.55 6.59
N ALA A 150 -21.20 -14.91 5.44
CA ALA A 150 -20.02 -14.20 4.93
C ALA A 150 -20.43 -12.99 4.10
N LEU A 151 -19.55 -11.99 4.04
CA LEU A 151 -19.58 -11.00 2.98
C LEU A 151 -18.73 -11.54 1.83
N TYR A 152 -19.33 -11.61 0.64
CA TYR A 152 -18.68 -12.10 -0.58
C TYR A 152 -18.68 -11.03 -1.65
N THR A 153 -17.51 -10.80 -2.25
CA THR A 153 -17.35 -9.92 -3.41
C THR A 153 -16.71 -10.72 -4.53
N ARG A 154 -17.49 -10.98 -5.56
CA ARG A 154 -17.08 -11.85 -6.68
C ARG A 154 -15.99 -11.19 -7.53
N SER A 155 -16.11 -9.89 -7.78
CA SER A 155 -15.18 -9.11 -8.59
C SER A 155 -13.82 -8.85 -7.91
N ASP A 156 -13.72 -9.06 -6.60
CA ASP A 156 -12.45 -8.97 -5.91
C ASP A 156 -11.48 -10.09 -6.31
N GLY A 157 -10.19 -9.82 -6.18
CA GLY A 157 -9.17 -10.75 -6.62
C GLY A 157 -7.86 -10.65 -5.85
N ARG A 158 -6.85 -11.19 -6.47
CA ARG A 158 -5.47 -11.18 -5.99
C ARG A 158 -4.51 -10.88 -7.14
N ALA A 159 -3.31 -10.40 -6.82
CA ALA A 159 -2.20 -10.30 -7.76
C ALA A 159 -0.89 -10.66 -7.05
N GLU A 160 0.21 -10.80 -7.79
CA GLU A 160 1.50 -11.12 -7.20
C GLU A 160 2.33 -9.87 -6.92
N PRO A 161 2.50 -9.49 -5.64
CA PRO A 161 3.25 -8.28 -5.28
C PRO A 161 4.69 -8.25 -5.80
N ALA A 162 5.32 -9.44 -5.88
CA ALA A 162 6.70 -9.58 -6.31
C ALA A 162 6.93 -9.31 -7.80
N ILE A 163 5.88 -9.41 -8.63
CA ILE A 163 6.01 -9.26 -10.10
C ILE A 163 5.21 -8.07 -10.64
N ALA A 164 4.10 -7.70 -10.00
CA ALA A 164 3.19 -6.69 -10.53
C ALA A 164 3.84 -5.29 -10.67
N ALA A 165 4.45 -4.78 -9.59
CA ALA A 165 5.09 -3.46 -9.66
C ALA A 165 6.34 -3.46 -10.57
N PRO A 166 7.24 -4.47 -10.55
CA PRO A 166 8.29 -4.59 -11.57
C PRO A 166 7.78 -4.66 -13.00
N ALA A 167 6.67 -5.37 -13.26
CA ALA A 167 6.05 -5.40 -14.59
C ALA A 167 5.59 -4.02 -15.05
N MET A 168 4.94 -3.26 -14.16
CA MET A 168 4.55 -1.87 -14.45
C MET A 168 5.77 -0.97 -14.71
N ALA A 169 6.87 -1.15 -13.94
CA ALA A 169 8.10 -0.38 -14.14
C ALA A 169 8.74 -0.67 -15.51
N ARG A 170 8.83 -1.95 -15.91
CA ARG A 170 9.33 -2.33 -17.25
C ARG A 170 8.43 -1.76 -18.35
N ALA A 171 7.11 -1.77 -18.18
CA ALA A 171 6.19 -1.18 -19.13
C ALA A 171 6.35 0.35 -19.21
N ALA A 172 6.60 1.03 -18.09
CA ALA A 172 6.90 2.45 -18.09
C ALA A 172 8.20 2.76 -18.86
N GLN A 173 9.26 1.97 -18.68
CA GLN A 173 10.51 2.07 -19.46
C GLN A 173 10.25 1.88 -20.97
N ALA A 174 9.46 0.86 -21.33
CA ALA A 174 9.10 0.61 -22.72
C ALA A 174 8.29 1.76 -23.36
N LYS A 175 7.68 2.63 -22.56
CA LYS A 175 6.99 3.85 -22.96
C LYS A 175 7.85 5.12 -22.86
N GLY A 176 9.14 4.98 -22.52
CA GLY A 176 10.10 6.08 -22.48
C GLY A 176 10.32 6.70 -21.10
N ALA A 177 9.75 6.14 -20.03
CA ALA A 177 10.14 6.55 -18.68
C ALA A 177 11.59 6.11 -18.37
N ILE A 178 12.35 6.94 -17.68
CA ILE A 178 13.65 6.56 -17.12
C ILE A 178 13.41 6.06 -15.69
N VAL A 179 13.84 4.83 -15.39
CA VAL A 179 13.66 4.20 -14.06
C VAL A 179 15.03 3.92 -13.45
N LEU A 180 15.35 4.62 -12.37
CA LEU A 180 16.64 4.61 -11.69
C LEU A 180 16.52 3.94 -10.33
N GLU A 181 17.01 2.70 -10.20
CA GLU A 181 17.22 2.04 -8.91
C GLU A 181 18.52 2.52 -8.24
N ASN A 182 18.63 2.29 -6.94
CA ASN A 182 19.77 2.73 -6.14
C ASN A 182 20.11 4.21 -6.40
N THR A 183 19.06 5.03 -6.47
CA THR A 183 19.13 6.46 -6.74
C THR A 183 18.25 7.21 -5.76
N ALA A 184 18.79 7.50 -4.60
CA ALA A 184 18.09 8.23 -3.55
C ALA A 184 17.98 9.71 -3.93
N VAL A 185 16.79 10.26 -3.80
CA VAL A 185 16.56 11.71 -3.86
C VAL A 185 16.88 12.29 -2.49
N ARG A 186 17.87 13.19 -2.44
CA ARG A 186 18.30 13.89 -1.23
C ARG A 186 17.36 15.03 -0.86
N GLY A 187 16.77 15.69 -1.85
CA GLY A 187 15.86 16.80 -1.66
C GLY A 187 15.49 17.49 -2.96
N ILE A 188 14.89 18.65 -2.82
CA ILE A 188 14.42 19.48 -3.93
C ILE A 188 14.93 20.90 -3.78
N GLU A 189 15.07 21.59 -4.90
CA GLU A 189 15.33 23.02 -4.95
C GLU A 189 14.15 23.75 -5.60
N THR A 190 14.01 25.00 -5.26
CA THR A 190 12.91 25.85 -5.73
C THR A 190 13.45 27.11 -6.39
N THR A 191 12.73 27.58 -7.39
CA THR A 191 12.94 28.89 -8.01
C THR A 191 11.63 29.66 -8.01
N ALA A 192 11.64 30.89 -7.53
CA ALA A 192 10.44 31.72 -7.37
C ALA A 192 9.31 31.03 -6.55
N GLY A 193 9.67 30.16 -5.59
CA GLY A 193 8.73 29.46 -4.70
C GLY A 193 8.09 28.20 -5.29
N ALA A 194 8.46 27.79 -6.50
CA ALA A 194 7.99 26.58 -7.15
C ALA A 194 9.11 25.55 -7.34
N ILE A 195 8.79 24.29 -7.52
CA ILE A 195 9.77 23.22 -7.83
C ILE A 195 10.57 23.59 -9.08
N SER A 196 11.88 23.39 -9.02
CA SER A 196 12.78 23.62 -10.17
C SER A 196 13.79 22.50 -10.38
N THR A 197 14.20 21.79 -9.31
CA THR A 197 15.25 20.77 -9.38
C THR A 197 15.03 19.71 -8.32
N VAL A 198 15.31 18.46 -8.67
CA VAL A 198 15.47 17.34 -7.74
C VAL A 198 16.95 17.02 -7.62
N VAL A 199 17.45 16.96 -6.39
CA VAL A 199 18.84 16.60 -6.09
C VAL A 199 18.89 15.15 -5.64
N THR A 200 19.62 14.33 -6.40
CA THR A 200 19.84 12.91 -6.08
C THR A 200 21.29 12.70 -5.61
N GLU A 201 21.60 11.52 -5.14
CA GLU A 201 22.97 11.12 -4.83
C GLU A 201 23.88 11.04 -6.07
N LYS A 202 23.31 10.96 -7.27
CA LYS A 202 24.02 10.83 -8.54
C LYS A 202 24.14 12.15 -9.32
N GLY A 203 23.45 13.19 -8.87
CA GLY A 203 23.40 14.50 -9.54
C GLY A 203 22.00 15.12 -9.44
N SER A 204 21.79 16.17 -10.20
CA SER A 204 20.57 16.97 -10.17
C SER A 204 19.78 16.85 -11.47
N ILE A 205 18.44 16.84 -11.35
CA ILE A 205 17.50 16.79 -12.47
C ILE A 205 16.63 18.03 -12.42
N LYS A 206 16.65 18.89 -13.43
CA LYS A 206 15.70 20.00 -13.56
C LYS A 206 14.32 19.46 -13.92
N CYS A 207 13.29 19.91 -13.22
CA CYS A 207 11.92 19.50 -13.49
C CYS A 207 10.93 20.57 -13.04
N SER A 208 9.71 20.52 -13.57
CA SER A 208 8.62 21.40 -13.15
C SER A 208 7.71 20.78 -12.11
N SER A 209 7.72 19.45 -11.98
CA SER A 209 6.84 18.72 -11.08
C SER A 209 7.53 17.53 -10.42
N VAL A 210 7.14 17.26 -9.18
CA VAL A 210 7.61 16.13 -8.38
C VAL A 210 6.42 15.41 -7.78
N VAL A 211 6.38 14.08 -7.91
CA VAL A 211 5.43 13.21 -7.20
C VAL A 211 6.17 12.46 -6.11
N LEU A 212 5.87 12.74 -4.85
CA LEU A 212 6.41 12.02 -3.70
C LEU A 212 5.55 10.79 -3.40
N ALA A 213 6.03 9.63 -3.83
CA ALA A 213 5.44 8.30 -3.59
C ALA A 213 6.33 7.45 -2.66
N GLY A 214 6.97 8.07 -1.69
CA GLY A 214 8.00 7.49 -0.83
C GLY A 214 7.50 6.58 0.30
N GLY A 215 6.19 6.23 0.33
CA GLY A 215 5.62 5.36 1.36
C GLY A 215 5.94 5.86 2.77
N MET A 216 6.47 4.98 3.63
CA MET A 216 6.83 5.33 5.01
C MET A 216 7.88 6.44 5.14
N TRP A 217 8.66 6.70 4.09
CA TRP A 217 9.70 7.72 4.05
C TRP A 217 9.17 9.11 3.70
N SER A 218 7.94 9.21 3.23
CA SER A 218 7.33 10.50 2.83
C SER A 218 7.25 11.49 3.98
N GLY A 219 6.97 11.03 5.20
CA GLY A 219 6.94 11.91 6.38
C GLY A 219 8.29 12.54 6.71
N LEU A 220 9.40 11.79 6.54
CA LEU A 220 10.74 12.30 6.73
C LEU A 220 11.13 13.28 5.61
N PHE A 221 10.80 12.95 4.36
CA PHE A 221 11.06 13.83 3.21
C PHE A 221 10.29 15.15 3.35
N CYS A 222 8.99 15.09 3.65
CA CYS A 222 8.18 16.29 3.92
C CYS A 222 8.79 17.14 5.03
N LYS A 223 9.29 16.50 6.10
CA LYS A 223 9.89 17.22 7.23
C LYS A 223 11.18 17.95 6.82
N SER A 224 11.98 17.42 5.90
CA SER A 224 13.21 18.05 5.43
C SER A 224 12.98 19.34 4.64
N ILE A 225 11.77 19.51 4.09
CA ILE A 225 11.30 20.68 3.33
C ILE A 225 10.23 21.47 4.09
N ASP A 226 10.20 21.36 5.41
CA ASP A 226 9.28 22.07 6.33
C ASP A 226 7.78 21.79 6.15
N LEU A 227 7.42 20.71 5.49
CA LEU A 227 6.03 20.22 5.43
C LEU A 227 5.75 19.26 6.58
N THR A 228 4.52 19.25 7.06
CA THR A 228 4.07 18.35 8.14
C THR A 228 3.10 17.33 7.59
N LEU A 229 3.57 16.12 7.30
CA LEU A 229 2.74 14.98 6.96
C LEU A 229 2.55 14.10 8.20
N PRO A 230 1.34 14.00 8.79
CA PRO A 230 1.09 13.12 9.92
C PRO A 230 1.03 11.66 9.45
N GLN A 231 2.09 10.92 9.76
CA GLN A 231 2.29 9.54 9.35
C GLN A 231 2.93 8.75 10.48
N LEU A 232 2.39 7.56 10.80
CA LEU A 232 2.92 6.64 11.80
C LEU A 232 3.07 5.24 11.20
N GLY A 233 3.96 4.44 11.80
CA GLY A 233 4.28 3.09 11.34
C GLY A 233 3.53 2.00 12.11
N VAL A 234 2.91 1.08 11.36
CA VAL A 234 2.32 -0.15 11.89
C VAL A 234 3.05 -1.35 11.30
N ILE A 235 3.51 -2.26 12.18
CA ILE A 235 4.21 -3.45 11.71
C ILE A 235 3.21 -4.56 11.38
N SER A 236 3.34 -5.16 10.19
CA SER A 236 2.54 -6.30 9.76
C SER A 236 3.45 -7.44 9.33
N SER A 237 3.14 -8.66 9.76
CA SER A 237 3.90 -9.87 9.45
C SER A 237 3.11 -10.79 8.54
N VAL A 238 3.80 -11.36 7.56
CA VAL A 238 3.24 -12.26 6.55
C VAL A 238 4.14 -13.47 6.44
N LEU A 239 3.54 -14.63 6.18
CA LEU A 239 4.27 -15.81 5.74
C LEU A 239 3.77 -16.29 4.39
N ARG A 240 4.63 -17.00 3.65
CA ARG A 240 4.23 -17.83 2.52
C ARG A 240 4.54 -19.28 2.77
N THR A 241 3.67 -20.14 2.25
CA THR A 241 3.86 -21.60 2.32
C THR A 241 4.61 -22.11 1.09
N ARG A 242 5.13 -23.34 1.18
CA ARG A 242 5.42 -24.15 0.00
C ARG A 242 4.13 -24.44 -0.77
N PRO A 243 4.21 -24.89 -2.06
CA PRO A 243 3.04 -25.30 -2.82
C PRO A 243 2.17 -26.31 -2.06
N MET A 244 0.85 -26.10 -2.08
CA MET A 244 -0.15 -26.95 -1.44
C MET A 244 -1.21 -27.29 -2.48
N PRO A 245 -1.15 -28.45 -3.14
CA PRO A 245 -2.10 -28.82 -4.18
C PRO A 245 -3.51 -29.03 -3.61
N ASN A 246 -4.51 -28.87 -4.47
CA ASN A 246 -5.94 -29.08 -4.15
C ASN A 246 -6.50 -28.19 -3.03
N GLY A 247 -5.86 -27.08 -2.74
CA GLY A 247 -6.36 -26.11 -1.76
C GLY A 247 -7.27 -25.04 -2.37
N PRO A 248 -7.89 -24.21 -1.52
CA PRO A 248 -8.86 -23.21 -1.95
C PRO A 248 -8.25 -22.16 -2.91
N GLU A 249 -9.03 -21.82 -3.94
CA GLU A 249 -8.66 -20.76 -4.91
C GLU A 249 -9.07 -19.37 -4.44
N LEU A 250 -10.15 -19.28 -3.68
CA LEU A 250 -10.66 -18.03 -3.11
C LEU A 250 -9.68 -17.41 -2.12
N SER A 251 -9.69 -16.10 -2.05
CA SER A 251 -9.08 -15.37 -0.93
C SER A 251 -10.10 -15.26 0.21
N ALA A 252 -9.68 -15.54 1.43
CA ALA A 252 -10.58 -15.49 2.57
C ALA A 252 -9.95 -14.88 3.82
N SER A 253 -10.80 -14.25 4.63
CA SER A 253 -10.49 -13.73 5.95
C SER A 253 -11.52 -14.21 6.96
N GLY A 254 -11.04 -14.60 8.13
CA GLY A 254 -11.85 -14.92 9.29
C GLY A 254 -11.22 -14.36 10.56
N ALA A 255 -11.76 -14.74 11.72
CA ALA A 255 -11.17 -14.32 12.99
C ALA A 255 -9.77 -14.93 13.18
N GLY A 256 -8.74 -14.08 13.14
CA GLY A 256 -7.36 -14.46 13.39
C GLY A 256 -6.55 -14.90 12.17
N PHE A 257 -7.13 -14.94 10.97
CA PHE A 257 -6.40 -15.30 9.75
C PHE A 257 -6.93 -14.60 8.51
N SER A 258 -6.03 -14.41 7.55
CA SER A 258 -6.35 -14.13 6.13
C SER A 258 -5.39 -14.93 5.27
N PHE A 259 -5.88 -15.43 4.15
CA PHE A 259 -5.04 -16.11 3.17
C PHE A 259 -5.46 -15.81 1.73
N ARG A 260 -4.52 -15.97 0.82
CA ARG A 260 -4.74 -16.04 -0.62
C ARG A 260 -3.82 -17.07 -1.26
N LYS A 261 -4.26 -17.72 -2.31
CA LYS A 261 -3.42 -18.60 -3.12
C LYS A 261 -2.43 -17.78 -3.95
N ARG A 262 -1.23 -18.30 -4.14
CA ARG A 262 -0.15 -17.72 -4.94
C ARG A 262 -0.04 -18.42 -6.29
N LEU A 263 0.65 -17.80 -7.27
CA LEU A 263 0.91 -18.45 -8.57
C LEU A 263 1.78 -19.71 -8.44
N ASP A 264 2.67 -19.76 -7.45
CA ASP A 264 3.50 -20.93 -7.17
C ASP A 264 2.74 -22.10 -6.53
N GLY A 265 1.42 -21.96 -6.33
CA GLY A 265 0.57 -22.96 -5.69
C GLY A 265 0.61 -22.95 -4.15
N GLY A 266 1.44 -22.12 -3.54
CA GLY A 266 1.46 -21.86 -2.11
C GLY A 266 0.42 -20.81 -1.68
N TYR A 267 0.49 -20.40 -0.42
CA TYR A 267 -0.39 -19.37 0.15
C TYR A 267 0.41 -18.25 0.78
N SER A 268 -0.06 -17.01 0.61
CA SER A 268 0.28 -15.90 1.50
C SER A 268 -0.71 -15.90 2.64
N ILE A 269 -0.22 -15.86 3.88
CA ILE A 269 -1.01 -15.94 5.10
C ILE A 269 -0.61 -14.82 6.04
N ALA A 270 -1.59 -14.13 6.62
CA ALA A 270 -1.39 -13.06 7.58
C ALA A 270 -2.48 -13.04 8.64
N GLU A 271 -2.23 -12.36 9.76
CA GLU A 271 -3.23 -12.18 10.82
C GLU A 271 -4.29 -11.15 10.38
N SER A 272 -5.56 -11.48 10.57
CA SER A 272 -6.71 -10.60 10.39
C SER A 272 -7.45 -10.44 11.69
N ARG A 273 -8.00 -9.25 11.97
CA ARG A 273 -8.72 -8.92 13.20
C ARG A 273 -7.93 -9.24 14.49
N GLY A 274 -6.61 -9.30 14.36
CA GLY A 274 -5.69 -9.49 15.47
C GLY A 274 -5.11 -8.17 15.98
N PRO A 275 -4.10 -8.25 16.86
CA PRO A 275 -3.44 -7.08 17.39
C PRO A 275 -2.77 -6.21 16.31
N THR A 276 -3.11 -4.93 16.28
CA THR A 276 -2.42 -3.91 15.47
C THR A 276 -1.17 -3.43 16.22
N ILE A 277 0.00 -3.81 15.76
CA ILE A 277 1.26 -3.49 16.42
C ILE A 277 1.77 -2.13 15.91
N ALA A 278 1.54 -1.09 16.70
CA ALA A 278 2.02 0.27 16.39
C ALA A 278 3.40 0.51 17.02
N GLU A 279 4.37 0.87 16.19
CA GLU A 279 5.70 1.26 16.66
C GLU A 279 5.64 2.62 17.36
N ILE A 280 6.11 2.67 18.61
CA ILE A 280 6.28 3.94 19.31
C ILE A 280 7.57 4.58 18.80
N VAL A 281 7.45 5.74 18.23
CA VAL A 281 8.54 6.56 17.68
C VAL A 281 8.36 8.02 18.12
N PRO A 282 9.36 8.90 17.98
CA PRO A 282 9.20 10.31 18.35
C PRO A 282 7.99 11.00 17.71
N ASN A 283 7.63 10.62 16.47
CA ASN A 283 6.44 11.13 15.80
C ASN A 283 5.12 10.68 16.45
N SER A 284 5.10 9.57 17.20
CA SER A 284 3.90 9.14 17.95
C SER A 284 3.48 10.19 18.99
N PHE A 285 4.43 10.86 19.61
CA PHE A 285 4.16 11.97 20.55
C PHE A 285 3.81 13.25 19.80
N ARG A 286 4.53 13.57 18.72
CA ARG A 286 4.27 14.75 17.91
C ARG A 286 2.86 14.75 17.31
N PHE A 287 2.42 13.60 16.82
CA PHE A 287 1.14 13.43 16.13
C PHE A 287 0.06 12.80 17.02
N GLY A 288 0.34 12.55 18.31
CA GLY A 288 -0.58 11.86 19.21
C GLY A 288 -1.99 12.45 19.21
N LYS A 289 -2.11 13.79 19.24
CA LYS A 289 -3.42 14.46 19.23
C LYS A 289 -4.24 14.16 17.97
N ILE A 290 -3.65 14.21 16.78
CA ILE A 290 -4.35 14.00 15.52
C ILE A 290 -4.66 12.51 15.28
N PHE A 291 -3.86 11.59 15.85
CA PHE A 291 -4.09 10.15 15.79
C PHE A 291 -5.02 9.61 16.89
N LEU A 292 -5.41 10.44 17.88
CA LEU A 292 -6.27 10.01 18.98
C LEU A 292 -7.60 9.39 18.53
N PRO A 293 -8.34 9.94 17.53
CA PRO A 293 -9.57 9.32 17.06
C PRO A 293 -9.35 7.90 16.52
N LEU A 294 -8.30 7.68 15.73
CA LEU A 294 -7.96 6.36 15.19
C LEU A 294 -7.52 5.39 16.31
N ALA A 295 -6.68 5.86 17.23
CA ALA A 295 -6.23 5.06 18.37
C ALA A 295 -7.40 4.66 19.28
N TRP A 296 -8.35 5.56 19.52
CA TRP A 296 -9.56 5.27 20.27
C TRP A 296 -10.44 4.23 19.60
N LEU A 297 -10.64 4.36 18.30
CA LEU A 297 -11.42 3.40 17.50
C LEU A 297 -10.77 2.01 17.50
N ALA A 298 -9.43 1.96 17.35
CA ALA A 298 -8.66 0.72 17.33
C ALA A 298 -8.27 0.19 18.71
N ARG A 299 -8.68 0.84 19.83
CA ARG A 299 -8.16 0.57 21.19
C ARG A 299 -8.22 -0.89 21.64
N ALA A 300 -9.23 -1.64 21.19
CA ALA A 300 -9.36 -3.05 21.54
C ALA A 300 -8.22 -3.92 20.96
N HIS A 301 -7.72 -3.54 19.81
CA HIS A 301 -6.70 -4.28 19.06
C HIS A 301 -5.33 -3.60 19.05
N LEU A 302 -5.25 -2.30 19.38
CA LEU A 302 -4.01 -1.54 19.37
C LEU A 302 -3.03 -2.05 20.44
N ARG A 303 -1.82 -2.39 20.03
CA ARG A 303 -0.72 -2.82 20.89
C ARG A 303 0.51 -1.97 20.61
N PRO A 304 0.74 -0.91 21.40
CA PRO A 304 1.94 -0.09 21.25
C PRO A 304 3.19 -0.92 21.55
N ARG A 305 4.21 -0.78 20.73
CA ARG A 305 5.50 -1.46 20.87
C ARG A 305 6.63 -0.44 20.91
N LEU A 306 7.38 -0.44 21.99
CA LEU A 306 8.65 0.29 22.06
C LEU A 306 9.77 -0.64 21.59
N SER A 307 10.52 -0.21 20.58
CA SER A 307 11.63 -0.97 20.01
C SER A 307 12.86 -0.06 19.83
N ARG A 308 13.99 -0.64 19.38
CA ARG A 308 15.18 0.13 19.05
C ARG A 308 14.90 1.23 18.03
N ARG A 309 13.89 1.05 17.19
CA ARG A 309 13.44 2.03 16.20
C ARG A 309 13.17 3.42 16.81
N PHE A 310 12.70 3.48 18.07
CA PHE A 310 12.54 4.76 18.75
C PHE A 310 13.86 5.53 18.84
N LEU A 311 14.95 4.86 19.21
CA LEU A 311 16.29 5.47 19.30
C LEU A 311 16.84 5.79 17.91
N ASP A 312 16.66 4.90 16.94
CA ASP A 312 17.12 5.10 15.57
C ASP A 312 16.44 6.34 14.96
N GLU A 313 15.12 6.51 15.11
CA GLU A 313 14.40 7.68 14.63
C GLU A 313 14.67 8.96 15.47
N TRP A 314 14.97 8.79 16.78
CA TRP A 314 15.36 9.92 17.62
C TRP A 314 16.69 10.53 17.19
N GLN A 315 17.65 9.68 16.84
CA GLN A 315 19.00 10.08 16.40
C GLN A 315 19.03 10.47 14.91
N GLN A 316 18.00 10.09 14.14
CA GLN A 316 17.95 10.37 12.72
C GLN A 316 17.89 11.87 12.44
N SER A 317 18.83 12.37 11.62
CA SER A 317 18.80 13.76 11.18
C SER A 317 17.50 14.05 10.42
N ARG A 318 16.87 15.15 10.75
CA ARG A 318 15.66 15.65 10.09
C ARG A 318 15.96 16.72 9.03
N ARG A 319 17.20 17.16 8.96
CA ARG A 319 17.75 18.05 7.95
C ARG A 319 19.17 17.61 7.64
N TRP A 320 19.53 17.65 6.41
CA TRP A 320 20.86 17.29 5.88
C TRP A 320 21.22 18.20 4.72
N SER A 321 22.51 18.30 4.41
CA SER A 321 23.00 18.97 3.21
C SER A 321 22.64 18.12 1.97
N LEU A 322 22.24 18.77 0.90
CA LEU A 322 21.98 18.08 -0.37
C LEU A 322 23.25 17.50 -1.02
N ASP A 323 24.43 17.98 -0.59
CA ASP A 323 25.74 17.45 -1.01
C ASP A 323 26.21 16.26 -0.18
N GLY A 324 25.57 16.01 0.97
CA GLY A 324 25.92 14.95 1.91
C GLY A 324 25.06 13.71 1.78
N ILE A 325 25.47 12.63 2.46
CA ILE A 325 24.69 11.39 2.53
C ILE A 325 23.38 11.64 3.29
N SER A 326 22.28 11.30 2.68
CA SER A 326 20.93 11.41 3.26
C SER A 326 20.54 10.15 4.05
N PRO A 327 19.53 10.22 4.92
CA PRO A 327 18.94 9.04 5.55
C PRO A 327 18.41 8.00 4.54
N PHE A 328 18.04 8.44 3.36
CA PHE A 328 17.51 7.58 2.29
C PHE A 328 18.60 6.69 1.66
N GLU A 329 19.82 7.17 1.60
CA GLU A 329 21.00 6.41 1.19
C GLU A 329 21.48 5.47 2.30
N ALA A 330 21.45 5.94 3.55
CA ALA A 330 21.87 5.14 4.72
C ALA A 330 20.96 3.92 4.93
N THR A 331 19.69 4.00 4.52
CA THR A 331 18.74 2.87 4.59
C THR A 331 18.03 2.69 3.25
N ARG A 332 18.60 1.85 2.38
CA ARG A 332 18.02 1.59 1.05
C ARG A 332 16.71 0.82 1.10
N ILE A 333 16.59 -0.14 2.00
CA ILE A 333 15.40 -0.97 2.17
C ILE A 333 15.15 -1.15 3.66
N LEU A 334 13.98 -0.69 4.11
CA LEU A 334 13.53 -0.91 5.47
C LEU A 334 13.02 -2.36 5.62
N ASN A 335 13.72 -3.15 6.43
CA ASN A 335 13.46 -4.57 6.56
C ASN A 335 13.23 -4.99 8.03
N PRO A 336 12.05 -4.69 8.61
CA PRO A 336 11.73 -5.11 9.97
C PRO A 336 11.66 -6.64 10.08
N ALA A 337 12.05 -7.17 11.23
CA ALA A 337 11.91 -8.58 11.50
C ALA A 337 10.43 -8.97 11.67
N PRO A 338 10.00 -10.13 11.15
CA PRO A 338 8.65 -10.64 11.37
C PRO A 338 8.43 -10.98 12.85
N LEU A 339 7.20 -10.78 13.31
CA LEU A 339 6.79 -11.09 14.68
C LEU A 339 6.37 -12.56 14.76
N SER A 340 7.25 -13.42 15.25
CA SER A 340 7.01 -14.88 15.32
C SER A 340 5.71 -15.22 16.06
N GLY A 341 5.46 -14.62 17.22
CA GLY A 341 4.24 -14.86 17.97
C GLY A 341 2.94 -14.50 17.23
N VAL A 342 2.99 -13.55 16.28
CA VAL A 342 1.86 -13.25 15.39
C VAL A 342 1.69 -14.39 14.37
N LEU A 343 2.78 -14.81 13.76
CA LEU A 343 2.77 -15.87 12.74
C LEU A 343 2.35 -17.22 13.32
N ASP A 344 2.76 -17.54 14.55
CA ASP A 344 2.35 -18.78 15.23
C ASP A 344 0.84 -18.77 15.54
N ARG A 345 0.29 -17.64 16.01
CA ARG A 345 -1.15 -17.52 16.24
C ARG A 345 -1.96 -17.70 14.96
N VAL A 346 -1.55 -17.05 13.86
CA VAL A 346 -2.30 -17.16 12.60
C VAL A 346 -2.22 -18.58 12.01
N ARG A 347 -1.07 -19.25 12.10
CA ARG A 347 -0.93 -20.66 11.69
C ARG A 347 -1.88 -21.55 12.48
N LYS A 348 -1.91 -21.38 13.81
CA LYS A 348 -2.80 -22.13 14.69
C LYS A 348 -4.26 -21.86 14.34
N SER A 349 -4.68 -20.60 14.29
CA SER A 349 -6.07 -20.23 13.98
C SER A 349 -6.52 -20.79 12.62
N LEU A 350 -5.68 -20.70 11.60
CA LEU A 350 -5.98 -21.21 10.26
C LEU A 350 -6.06 -22.75 10.24
N ALA A 351 -5.13 -23.46 10.90
CA ALA A 351 -5.11 -24.92 10.97
C ALA A 351 -6.29 -25.48 11.81
N ASP A 352 -6.69 -24.77 12.86
CA ASP A 352 -7.86 -25.14 13.67
C ASP A 352 -9.15 -24.96 12.87
N THR A 353 -9.25 -23.89 12.07
CA THR A 353 -10.43 -23.60 11.24
C THR A 353 -10.52 -24.49 9.99
N PHE A 354 -9.40 -24.66 9.30
CA PHE A 354 -9.31 -25.45 8.06
C PHE A 354 -8.21 -26.51 8.20
N PRO A 355 -8.57 -27.77 8.49
CA PRO A 355 -7.61 -28.87 8.66
C PRO A 355 -6.66 -29.08 7.49
N PHE A 356 -7.01 -28.67 6.28
CA PHE A 356 -6.13 -28.63 5.12
C PHE A 356 -4.81 -27.94 5.42
N PHE A 357 -4.80 -26.86 6.21
CA PHE A 357 -3.61 -26.10 6.54
C PHE A 357 -2.77 -26.67 7.71
N LYS A 358 -3.19 -27.79 8.33
CA LYS A 358 -2.36 -28.47 9.36
C LYS A 358 -1.00 -28.93 8.84
N GLN A 359 -0.94 -29.26 7.56
CA GLN A 359 0.28 -29.72 6.89
C GLN A 359 1.07 -28.61 6.23
N LEU A 360 0.74 -27.33 6.45
CA LEU A 360 1.45 -26.23 5.83
C LEU A 360 2.92 -26.20 6.25
N GLU A 361 3.81 -26.07 5.27
CA GLU A 361 5.22 -25.80 5.47
C GLU A 361 5.51 -24.33 5.12
N VAL A 362 6.10 -23.60 6.07
CA VAL A 362 6.50 -22.21 5.84
C VAL A 362 7.73 -22.19 4.93
N ALA A 363 7.59 -21.58 3.76
CA ALA A 363 8.72 -21.36 2.86
C ALA A 363 9.50 -20.10 3.26
N GLU A 364 8.80 -19.05 3.66
CA GLU A 364 9.40 -17.75 3.99
C GLU A 364 8.46 -16.93 4.89
N SER A 365 9.05 -16.03 5.68
CA SER A 365 8.29 -15.03 6.43
C SER A 365 9.02 -13.68 6.42
N TRP A 366 8.23 -12.61 6.43
CA TRP A 366 8.71 -11.25 6.45
C TRP A 366 7.77 -10.33 7.21
N ALA A 367 8.21 -9.09 7.45
CA ALA A 367 7.35 -8.02 7.90
C ALA A 367 7.50 -6.80 7.01
N GLY A 368 6.49 -5.96 7.02
CA GLY A 368 6.47 -4.64 6.43
C GLY A 368 6.07 -3.59 7.46
N LEU A 369 6.48 -2.37 7.23
CA LEU A 369 6.03 -1.23 7.99
C LEU A 369 5.00 -0.46 7.15
N ILE A 370 3.75 -0.52 7.59
CA ILE A 370 2.62 0.16 6.96
C ILE A 370 2.65 1.63 7.37
N ASP A 371 2.51 2.53 6.41
CA ASP A 371 2.38 3.97 6.60
C ASP A 371 0.92 4.36 6.86
N ALA A 372 0.58 4.59 8.12
CA ALA A 372 -0.77 4.97 8.51
C ALA A 372 -0.93 6.50 8.59
N THR A 373 -2.03 7.01 8.02
CA THR A 373 -2.53 8.38 8.20
C THR A 373 -3.56 8.44 9.34
N PRO A 374 -3.86 9.62 9.90
CA PRO A 374 -4.79 9.75 11.03
C PRO A 374 -6.22 9.28 10.77
N ASP A 375 -6.67 9.34 9.52
CA ASP A 375 -7.99 8.92 9.07
C ASP A 375 -7.98 7.63 8.24
N ALA A 376 -6.80 6.99 8.13
CA ALA A 376 -6.53 5.81 7.32
C ALA A 376 -6.78 5.98 5.80
N ILE A 377 -6.99 7.22 5.32
CA ILE A 377 -7.18 7.57 3.90
C ILE A 377 -5.86 8.06 3.30
N PRO A 378 -5.50 7.69 2.07
CA PRO A 378 -4.27 8.16 1.45
C PRO A 378 -4.28 9.67 1.18
N VAL A 379 -3.10 10.22 0.97
CA VAL A 379 -2.90 11.57 0.42
C VAL A 379 -2.54 11.42 -1.05
N ILE A 380 -3.38 11.97 -1.93
CA ILE A 380 -3.12 12.08 -3.37
C ILE A 380 -3.51 13.50 -3.75
N SER A 381 -2.55 14.42 -3.74
CA SER A 381 -2.87 15.87 -3.80
C SER A 381 -1.64 16.68 -4.14
N GLY A 382 -1.83 17.81 -4.82
CA GLY A 382 -0.85 18.89 -4.85
C GLY A 382 -0.64 19.48 -3.45
N VAL A 383 0.46 20.20 -3.29
CA VAL A 383 0.82 20.96 -2.08
C VAL A 383 0.69 22.46 -2.39
N ASP A 384 -0.37 23.08 -1.91
CA ASP A 384 -0.72 24.47 -2.25
C ASP A 384 0.41 25.47 -1.93
N THR A 385 1.17 25.20 -0.86
CA THR A 385 2.29 26.04 -0.41
C THR A 385 3.59 25.80 -1.18
N LEU A 386 3.63 24.79 -2.06
CA LEU A 386 4.81 24.43 -2.86
C LEU A 386 4.39 23.96 -4.25
N PRO A 387 4.07 24.89 -5.17
CA PRO A 387 3.67 24.57 -6.53
C PRO A 387 4.67 23.63 -7.23
N GLY A 388 4.13 22.63 -7.93
CA GLY A 388 4.90 21.57 -8.57
C GLY A 388 5.16 20.34 -7.69
N LEU A 389 4.89 20.40 -6.37
CA LEU A 389 4.97 19.21 -5.52
C LEU A 389 3.60 18.54 -5.37
N PHE A 390 3.56 17.22 -5.61
CA PHE A 390 2.41 16.37 -5.41
C PHE A 390 2.78 15.23 -4.46
N LEU A 391 1.86 14.86 -3.57
CA LEU A 391 2.01 13.74 -2.65
C LEU A 391 1.13 12.57 -3.12
N ALA A 392 1.65 11.35 -3.09
CA ALA A 392 0.90 10.12 -3.32
C ALA A 392 1.34 9.04 -2.32
N THR A 393 0.86 9.12 -1.07
CA THR A 393 1.39 8.37 0.07
C THR A 393 0.34 8.16 1.18
N GLY A 394 0.69 7.44 2.23
CA GLY A 394 -0.18 7.26 3.39
C GLY A 394 -1.32 6.27 3.16
N PHE A 395 -1.08 5.21 2.43
CA PHE A 395 -2.13 4.25 2.00
C PHE A 395 -2.61 3.30 3.10
N SER A 396 -2.11 3.39 4.30
CA SER A 396 -2.61 2.70 5.51
C SER A 396 -2.83 1.18 5.35
N GLY A 397 -1.97 0.51 4.56
CA GLY A 397 -2.05 -0.92 4.24
C GLY A 397 -2.95 -1.25 3.03
N HIS A 398 -3.51 -0.26 2.37
CA HIS A 398 -4.44 -0.43 1.25
C HIS A 398 -3.80 -0.24 -0.14
N GLY A 399 -2.54 0.21 -0.21
CA GLY A 399 -1.88 0.72 -1.39
C GLY A 399 -1.74 -0.25 -2.57
N PHE A 400 -1.67 -1.57 -2.33
CA PHE A 400 -1.45 -2.53 -3.41
C PHE A 400 -2.65 -2.61 -4.37
N GLY A 401 -3.83 -2.95 -3.84
CA GLY A 401 -5.03 -3.09 -4.66
C GLY A 401 -5.47 -1.78 -5.32
N ILE A 402 -5.36 -0.65 -4.61
CA ILE A 402 -5.76 0.67 -5.09
C ILE A 402 -4.68 1.36 -5.96
N GLY A 403 -3.48 0.77 -6.01
CA GLY A 403 -2.28 1.36 -6.61
C GLY A 403 -2.41 1.85 -8.04
N PRO A 404 -2.93 1.05 -8.98
CA PRO A 404 -3.11 1.48 -10.37
C PRO A 404 -3.94 2.76 -10.51
N ALA A 405 -5.10 2.84 -9.86
CA ALA A 405 -5.94 4.04 -9.93
C ALA A 405 -5.34 5.22 -9.14
N ALA A 406 -4.68 4.95 -8.02
CA ALA A 406 -3.99 6.00 -7.26
C ALA A 406 -2.84 6.62 -8.06
N GLY A 407 -2.08 5.81 -8.80
CA GLY A 407 -1.04 6.29 -9.70
C GLY A 407 -1.60 7.09 -10.87
N GLN A 408 -2.74 6.65 -11.45
CA GLN A 408 -3.42 7.40 -12.50
C GLN A 408 -3.96 8.73 -11.97
N LEU A 409 -4.61 8.74 -10.80
CA LEU A 409 -5.08 9.97 -10.17
C LEU A 409 -3.94 10.96 -9.90
N ALA A 410 -2.79 10.46 -9.40
CA ALA A 410 -1.61 11.31 -9.22
C ALA A 410 -1.12 11.90 -10.56
N ALA A 411 -1.09 11.10 -11.63
CA ALA A 411 -0.74 11.57 -12.97
C ALA A 411 -1.75 12.58 -13.50
N ASP A 412 -3.06 12.39 -13.27
CA ASP A 412 -4.11 13.35 -13.65
C ASP A 412 -3.88 14.72 -13.01
N LEU A 413 -3.60 14.72 -11.69
CA LEU A 413 -3.37 15.94 -10.94
C LEU A 413 -2.10 16.68 -11.40
N VAL A 414 -1.02 15.94 -11.67
CA VAL A 414 0.26 16.51 -12.14
C VAL A 414 0.11 17.16 -13.51
N THR A 415 -0.67 16.57 -14.39
CA THR A 415 -0.85 17.05 -15.77
C THR A 415 -2.03 18.01 -15.92
N GLY A 416 -2.80 18.28 -14.86
CA GLY A 416 -4.00 19.11 -14.90
C GLY A 416 -5.14 18.50 -15.71
N ASN A 417 -5.12 17.19 -15.94
CA ASN A 417 -6.19 16.47 -16.62
C ASN A 417 -7.39 16.30 -15.67
N THR A 418 -8.56 15.99 -16.25
CA THR A 418 -9.73 15.62 -15.44
C THR A 418 -9.40 14.43 -14.55
N PRO A 419 -9.51 14.55 -13.22
CA PRO A 419 -9.20 13.45 -12.32
C PRO A 419 -10.11 12.24 -12.55
N LEU A 420 -9.53 11.04 -12.45
CA LEU A 420 -10.24 9.76 -12.60
C LEU A 420 -11.45 9.65 -11.65
N VAL A 421 -11.30 10.19 -10.43
CA VAL A 421 -12.33 10.29 -9.40
C VAL A 421 -12.21 11.63 -8.68
N ASP A 422 -13.22 12.02 -7.88
CA ASP A 422 -13.12 13.20 -7.03
C ASP A 422 -11.89 13.13 -6.10
N PRO A 423 -10.90 14.02 -6.23
CA PRO A 423 -9.69 14.02 -5.41
C PRO A 423 -9.90 14.64 -4.02
N ALA A 424 -11.03 15.29 -3.76
CA ALA A 424 -11.26 16.06 -2.52
C ALA A 424 -11.06 15.23 -1.23
N PRO A 425 -11.46 13.95 -1.14
CA PRO A 425 -11.17 13.12 0.04
C PRO A 425 -9.69 12.90 0.31
N PHE A 426 -8.85 12.98 -0.71
CA PHE A 426 -7.41 12.64 -0.66
C PHE A 426 -6.51 13.86 -0.50
N ARG A 427 -7.08 15.08 -0.37
CA ARG A 427 -6.31 16.31 -0.29
C ARG A 427 -5.41 16.36 0.96
N PHE A 428 -4.21 16.90 0.80
CA PHE A 428 -3.24 17.04 1.88
C PHE A 428 -3.69 18.06 2.93
N SER A 429 -4.32 19.14 2.49
CA SER A 429 -4.77 20.26 3.35
C SER A 429 -5.77 19.83 4.43
N ARG A 430 -6.45 18.68 4.28
CA ARG A 430 -7.39 18.15 5.29
C ARG A 430 -6.79 17.95 6.69
N PHE A 431 -5.46 17.85 6.78
CA PHE A 431 -4.78 17.77 8.08
C PHE A 431 -4.51 19.12 8.73
N SER A 432 -4.77 20.25 8.04
CA SER A 432 -4.47 21.59 8.51
C SER A 432 -5.60 22.62 8.29
N ASP A 433 -6.60 22.33 7.47
CA ASP A 433 -7.71 23.22 7.09
C ASP A 433 -8.90 23.22 8.08
N GLY A 434 -8.75 22.50 9.21
CA GLY A 434 -9.83 22.35 10.19
C GLY A 434 -10.83 21.23 9.90
N THR A 435 -10.64 20.47 8.83
CA THR A 435 -11.46 19.29 8.53
C THR A 435 -11.40 18.29 9.69
N PRO A 436 -12.54 17.82 10.21
CA PRO A 436 -12.54 16.81 11.26
C PRO A 436 -11.93 15.49 10.77
N ILE A 437 -10.94 14.99 11.50
CA ILE A 437 -10.34 13.67 11.24
C ILE A 437 -11.32 12.59 11.71
N ARG A 438 -11.89 11.87 10.76
CA ARG A 438 -12.89 10.82 11.00
C ARG A 438 -12.40 9.49 10.44
N PRO A 439 -11.62 8.71 11.21
CA PRO A 439 -11.23 7.39 10.78
C PRO A 439 -12.45 6.47 10.76
N VAL A 440 -12.50 5.61 9.74
CA VAL A 440 -13.46 4.50 9.66
C VAL A 440 -12.61 3.23 9.71
N VAL A 441 -12.81 2.43 10.75
CA VAL A 441 -12.27 1.07 10.72
C VAL A 441 -13.24 0.25 9.90
N ALA A 442 -12.78 -0.26 8.78
CA ALA A 442 -13.56 -1.22 8.02
C ALA A 442 -13.92 -2.40 8.95
N PRO A 443 -15.17 -2.75 9.07
CA PRO A 443 -15.63 -3.79 9.97
C PRO A 443 -15.04 -5.16 9.64
#